data_a03882833232acb2503362978822a52e
#
_entry.id   a03882833232acb2503362978822a52e
#
_cell.length_a   1.000
_cell.length_b   1.000
_cell.length_c   1.000
_cell.angle_alpha   90.00
_cell.angle_beta   90.00
_cell.angle_gamma   90.00
#
_symmetry.space_group_name_H-M   'P 1'
#
loop_
_entity.id
_entity.type
_entity.pdbx_description
1 polymer ?
#
loop_
_entity_poly.entity_id
_entity_poly.type
_entity_poly.pdbx_seq_one_letter_code
_entity_poly.pdbx_strand_id
1 'polypeptide(L)'
;MRRTLCFGIALMLMLMTVCYPVSAKGGSMAAAEAARFFAALDILPAEDTAETETVTRADAAEAVVRIMHADAATQETDGYFRDVLTDDPHAAAIYTAARLGVFGKGAETFEPDAALTCAQAVKLAVCMIGYQKKAEAMGGYPSGYIKAAREADILDGIPTDTETAISYGTWLHLLSKTVHADLLDVAAFGSDYVHFKITPGRTILTEYHHINSYEGVVIADSTMAAEGDVLKEDAVLLDNGEKLVNENPDYVGLVGRYVTAYYKEVGGKNVLLYVRGENNNIITLHAENGSYSYEQNAYYVHSGRGETALKLDLYADILYNGEATDGIDASVMLPKNGKVTLIDRNEDQRFDTVLIEEYQNAVIDSFDRFSGRIVLKKSPSMTETERFLTPDTDTVIIKNGRRIAKDDLKADNVLMVYRTKSGRIWLSVSSKSVSGILSGMDEDGCRIDESSFAVAQNAYVTKEELRIGEYYRYLLNAENEIVDAVAESQQKTGYILAFSKPSGFGKVRARVLTGSGSIVEYPLSDKVTLQDKDGKSRLSASEMASRMENEKRLVS
;
A
#
# COMPACT_ATOMS: atom_id res chain seq x y z
N MET A 1 5.33 -18.55 40.43
CA MET A 1 4.67 -19.11 39.23
C MET A 1 3.66 -18.12 38.67
N ARG A 2 4.08 -16.96 38.12
CA ARG A 2 3.20 -15.98 37.45
C ARG A 2 4.05 -14.94 36.67
N ARG A 3 5.11 -15.39 35.97
CA ARG A 3 5.96 -14.51 35.13
C ARG A 3 6.38 -15.11 33.79
N THR A 4 5.75 -16.20 33.35
CA THR A 4 6.12 -16.92 32.11
C THR A 4 5.00 -16.95 31.07
N LEU A 5 4.00 -16.04 31.13
CA LEU A 5 2.87 -16.05 30.19
C LEU A 5 2.80 -14.83 29.26
N CYS A 6 3.72 -13.87 29.37
CA CYS A 6 3.72 -12.68 28.50
C CYS A 6 4.75 -12.72 27.35
N PHE A 7 5.67 -13.69 27.34
CA PHE A 7 6.71 -13.80 26.29
C PHE A 7 6.27 -14.63 25.06
N GLY A 8 5.10 -15.27 25.11
CA GLY A 8 4.62 -16.13 24.03
C GLY A 8 3.82 -15.40 22.93
N ILE A 9 3.47 -14.13 23.10
CA ILE A 9 2.59 -13.40 22.17
C ILE A 9 3.39 -12.46 21.23
N ALA A 10 4.57 -12.02 21.61
CA ALA A 10 5.39 -11.12 20.80
C ALA A 10 6.11 -11.84 19.63
N LEU A 11 6.41 -13.14 19.76
CA LEU A 11 7.05 -13.91 18.68
C LEU A 11 6.09 -14.42 17.60
N MET A 12 4.78 -14.20 17.77
CA MET A 12 3.75 -14.62 16.81
C MET A 12 3.39 -13.53 15.77
N LEU A 13 4.00 -12.35 15.88
CA LEU A 13 3.70 -11.17 15.05
C LEU A 13 4.73 -10.88 13.95
N MET A 14 5.80 -11.67 13.82
CA MET A 14 6.79 -11.54 12.74
C MET A 14 6.62 -12.51 11.55
N LEU A 15 5.67 -13.41 11.62
CA LEU A 15 5.12 -14.05 10.43
C LEU A 15 4.00 -13.14 9.94
N MET A 16 4.33 -12.04 9.28
CA MET A 16 3.37 -11.39 8.39
C MET A 16 3.18 -12.31 7.18
N THR A 17 2.42 -13.39 7.39
CA THR A 17 1.62 -13.91 6.31
C THR A 17 0.64 -12.78 5.99
N VAL A 18 0.90 -12.04 4.93
CA VAL A 18 -0.16 -11.32 4.24
C VAL A 18 -1.03 -12.42 3.65
N CYS A 19 -1.86 -13.05 4.49
CA CYS A 19 -2.98 -13.85 4.01
C CYS A 19 -3.93 -12.84 3.38
N TYR A 20 -3.80 -12.65 2.06
CA TYR A 20 -4.93 -12.16 1.30
C TYR A 20 -6.02 -13.23 1.47
N PRO A 21 -7.26 -12.85 1.80
CA PRO A 21 -8.33 -13.81 1.92
C PRO A 21 -8.41 -14.59 0.60
N VAL A 22 -8.42 -15.92 0.70
CA VAL A 22 -8.66 -16.82 -0.43
C VAL A 22 -9.95 -16.38 -1.09
N SER A 23 -9.84 -15.77 -2.27
CA SER A 23 -11.00 -15.43 -3.09
C SER A 23 -11.41 -16.69 -3.83
N ALA A 24 -12.59 -17.20 -3.50
CA ALA A 24 -13.19 -18.31 -4.24
C ALA A 24 -13.28 -17.93 -5.74
N LYS A 25 -13.07 -18.89 -6.61
CA LYS A 25 -13.21 -18.75 -8.08
C LYS A 25 -14.44 -17.91 -8.43
N GLY A 26 -14.23 -16.79 -9.10
CA GLY A 26 -15.26 -15.91 -9.63
C GLY A 26 -15.44 -14.61 -8.85
N GLY A 27 -14.60 -13.62 -9.09
CA GLY A 27 -14.93 -12.19 -9.05
C GLY A 27 -15.41 -11.54 -7.75
N SER A 28 -15.49 -12.24 -6.63
CA SER A 28 -15.99 -11.67 -5.36
C SER A 28 -14.92 -10.82 -4.69
N MET A 29 -15.12 -9.50 -4.67
CA MET A 29 -14.28 -8.57 -3.92
C MET A 29 -14.91 -8.29 -2.55
N ALA A 30 -14.09 -8.24 -1.50
CA ALA A 30 -14.53 -7.68 -0.21
C ALA A 30 -14.87 -6.19 -0.38
N ALA A 31 -15.73 -5.64 0.48
CA ALA A 31 -16.21 -4.27 0.35
C ALA A 31 -15.09 -3.22 0.25
N ALA A 32 -14.11 -3.29 1.15
CA ALA A 32 -12.95 -2.39 1.12
C ALA A 32 -12.08 -2.56 -0.14
N GLU A 33 -12.00 -3.75 -0.71
CA GLU A 33 -11.32 -4.01 -1.97
C GLU A 33 -12.11 -3.44 -3.15
N ALA A 34 -13.43 -3.65 -3.19
CA ALA A 34 -14.31 -3.11 -4.20
C ALA A 34 -14.30 -1.56 -4.21
N ALA A 35 -14.25 -0.92 -3.04
CA ALA A 35 -14.11 0.54 -2.95
C ALA A 35 -12.81 1.02 -3.59
N ARG A 36 -11.67 0.39 -3.27
CA ARG A 36 -10.37 0.71 -3.90
C ARG A 36 -10.36 0.44 -5.39
N PHE A 37 -10.96 -0.65 -5.83
CA PHE A 37 -11.10 -1.01 -7.22
C PHE A 37 -11.86 0.07 -8.01
N PHE A 38 -13.06 0.44 -7.57
CA PHE A 38 -13.86 1.47 -8.25
C PHE A 38 -13.17 2.84 -8.25
N ALA A 39 -12.51 3.22 -7.16
CA ALA A 39 -11.75 4.47 -7.08
C ALA A 39 -10.53 4.47 -8.02
N ALA A 40 -9.80 3.36 -8.11
CA ALA A 40 -8.65 3.23 -9.01
C ALA A 40 -9.05 3.27 -10.49
N LEU A 41 -10.25 2.80 -10.83
CA LEU A 41 -10.81 2.87 -12.19
C LEU A 41 -11.51 4.20 -12.52
N ASP A 42 -11.57 5.14 -11.57
CA ASP A 42 -12.31 6.42 -11.68
C ASP A 42 -13.81 6.22 -12.01
N ILE A 43 -14.40 5.13 -11.50
CA ILE A 43 -15.83 4.82 -11.69
C ILE A 43 -16.67 5.37 -10.54
N LEU A 44 -16.30 5.02 -9.28
CA LEU A 44 -16.92 5.59 -8.09
C LEU A 44 -15.84 6.29 -7.25
N PRO A 45 -16.17 7.40 -6.57
CA PRO A 45 -15.22 8.07 -5.70
C PRO A 45 -14.83 7.19 -4.52
N ALA A 46 -13.64 7.46 -3.94
CA ALA A 46 -13.28 6.89 -2.65
C ALA A 46 -14.10 7.62 -1.57
N GLU A 47 -15.00 6.91 -0.93
CA GLU A 47 -15.83 7.43 0.15
C GLU A 47 -15.40 6.85 1.50
N ASP A 48 -15.44 7.66 2.55
CA ASP A 48 -15.21 7.23 3.93
C ASP A 48 -16.53 6.76 4.58
N THR A 49 -17.30 5.97 3.84
CA THR A 49 -18.60 5.45 4.25
C THR A 49 -18.42 4.11 4.95
N ALA A 50 -19.02 3.95 6.13
CA ALA A 50 -18.93 2.70 6.87
C ALA A 50 -19.64 1.56 6.11
N GLU A 51 -19.02 0.38 6.05
CA GLU A 51 -19.58 -0.79 5.34
C GLU A 51 -20.98 -1.19 5.81
N THR A 52 -21.33 -0.87 7.05
CA THR A 52 -22.64 -1.16 7.66
C THR A 52 -23.70 -0.09 7.42
N GLU A 53 -23.33 1.06 6.86
CA GLU A 53 -24.26 2.14 6.56
C GLU A 53 -25.21 1.74 5.44
N THR A 54 -26.46 2.18 5.52
CA THR A 54 -27.48 1.85 4.52
C THR A 54 -27.39 2.79 3.32
N VAL A 55 -27.49 2.22 2.13
CA VAL A 55 -27.51 2.98 0.87
C VAL A 55 -28.88 3.61 0.64
N THR A 56 -28.92 4.88 0.32
CA THR A 56 -30.15 5.56 -0.09
C THR A 56 -30.47 5.30 -1.56
N ARG A 57 -31.70 5.57 -1.98
CA ARG A 57 -32.10 5.47 -3.38
C ARG A 57 -31.42 6.54 -4.25
N ALA A 58 -31.11 7.69 -3.68
CA ALA A 58 -30.35 8.74 -4.35
C ALA A 58 -28.89 8.32 -4.62
N ASP A 59 -28.19 7.77 -3.61
CA ASP A 59 -26.82 7.24 -3.76
C ASP A 59 -26.77 6.13 -4.82
N ALA A 60 -27.79 5.25 -4.82
CA ALA A 60 -27.87 4.18 -5.80
C ALA A 60 -28.08 4.73 -7.22
N ALA A 61 -28.85 5.80 -7.40
CA ALA A 61 -29.03 6.45 -8.70
C ALA A 61 -27.71 7.05 -9.21
N GLU A 62 -26.95 7.69 -8.31
CA GLU A 62 -25.61 8.23 -8.62
C GLU A 62 -24.63 7.13 -9.05
N ALA A 63 -24.56 6.06 -8.27
CA ALA A 63 -23.70 4.92 -8.59
C ALA A 63 -24.06 4.29 -9.95
N VAL A 64 -25.34 4.10 -10.22
CA VAL A 64 -25.82 3.56 -11.52
C VAL A 64 -25.39 4.44 -12.69
N VAL A 65 -25.56 5.75 -12.60
CA VAL A 65 -25.21 6.70 -13.67
C VAL A 65 -23.70 6.66 -13.93
N ARG A 66 -22.88 6.63 -12.90
CA ARG A 66 -21.42 6.52 -13.01
C ARG A 66 -21.00 5.18 -13.63
N ILE A 67 -21.54 4.07 -13.14
CA ILE A 67 -21.23 2.72 -13.64
C ILE A 67 -21.65 2.55 -15.10
N MET A 68 -22.81 3.08 -15.49
CA MET A 68 -23.27 3.05 -16.89
C MET A 68 -22.59 4.09 -17.78
N HIS A 69 -21.66 4.86 -17.22
CA HIS A 69 -20.94 5.95 -17.91
C HIS A 69 -21.89 6.89 -18.66
N ALA A 70 -23.02 7.20 -18.05
CA ALA A 70 -24.06 8.02 -18.66
C ALA A 70 -23.87 9.49 -18.29
N ASP A 71 -23.93 10.36 -19.29
CA ASP A 71 -23.93 11.80 -19.05
C ASP A 71 -25.15 12.21 -18.22
N ALA A 72 -24.90 12.85 -17.08
CA ALA A 72 -25.94 13.39 -16.25
C ALA A 72 -26.69 14.49 -17.05
N ALA A 73 -27.98 14.31 -17.26
CA ALA A 73 -28.80 15.23 -18.07
C ALA A 73 -28.98 16.55 -17.32
N THR A 74 -28.32 17.61 -17.79
CA THR A 74 -28.40 18.96 -17.20
C THR A 74 -29.61 19.77 -17.59
N GLN A 75 -30.50 19.28 -18.47
CA GLN A 75 -31.47 20.16 -19.13
C GLN A 75 -32.96 19.74 -19.17
N GLU A 76 -33.36 18.58 -18.69
CA GLU A 76 -34.79 18.24 -18.65
C GLU A 76 -35.16 17.62 -17.30
N THR A 77 -35.28 18.47 -16.29
CA THR A 77 -35.63 18.07 -14.92
C THR A 77 -37.11 18.28 -14.60
N ASP A 78 -37.90 18.74 -15.55
CA ASP A 78 -39.31 19.03 -15.29
C ASP A 78 -40.17 17.74 -15.25
N GLY A 79 -40.58 17.36 -14.06
CA GLY A 79 -41.83 16.70 -13.84
C GLY A 79 -41.86 15.17 -13.71
N TYR A 80 -40.72 14.46 -13.58
CA TYR A 80 -40.79 13.00 -13.36
C TYR A 80 -41.22 12.61 -11.95
N PHE A 81 -40.72 13.31 -10.94
CA PHE A 81 -41.00 13.01 -9.54
C PHE A 81 -41.34 14.29 -8.77
N ARG A 82 -42.43 14.27 -7.98
CA ARG A 82 -42.88 15.44 -7.24
C ARG A 82 -41.99 15.81 -6.05
N ASP A 83 -41.24 14.83 -5.55
CA ASP A 83 -40.36 14.91 -4.35
C ASP A 83 -38.89 15.12 -4.69
N VAL A 84 -38.54 15.27 -5.97
CA VAL A 84 -37.18 15.61 -6.43
C VAL A 84 -37.18 17.02 -7.00
N LEU A 85 -36.65 17.96 -6.25
CA LEU A 85 -36.55 19.35 -6.67
C LEU A 85 -35.41 19.55 -7.67
N THR A 86 -35.49 20.57 -8.50
CA THR A 86 -34.48 20.87 -9.52
C THR A 86 -33.14 21.30 -8.95
N ASP A 87 -33.12 21.78 -7.69
CA ASP A 87 -31.94 22.17 -6.92
C ASP A 87 -31.41 21.05 -6.01
N ASP A 88 -32.03 19.87 -6.01
CA ASP A 88 -31.53 18.69 -5.33
C ASP A 88 -30.20 18.25 -5.96
N PRO A 89 -29.13 18.04 -5.17
CA PRO A 89 -27.83 17.64 -5.69
C PRO A 89 -27.85 16.33 -6.48
N HIS A 90 -28.79 15.43 -6.17
CA HIS A 90 -28.95 14.12 -6.83
C HIS A 90 -29.95 14.15 -8.01
N ALA A 91 -30.64 15.27 -8.24
CA ALA A 91 -31.70 15.36 -9.26
C ALA A 91 -31.24 14.87 -10.65
N ALA A 92 -30.08 15.35 -11.11
CA ALA A 92 -29.53 14.96 -12.41
C ALA A 92 -29.28 13.44 -12.54
N ALA A 93 -28.76 12.82 -11.49
CA ALA A 93 -28.52 11.38 -11.44
C ALA A 93 -29.83 10.60 -11.39
N ILE A 94 -30.78 11.01 -10.56
CA ILE A 94 -32.10 10.38 -10.43
C ILE A 94 -32.85 10.38 -11.77
N TYR A 95 -32.92 11.53 -12.45
CA TYR A 95 -33.59 11.64 -13.74
C TYR A 95 -32.86 10.85 -14.83
N THR A 96 -31.54 10.84 -14.82
CA THR A 96 -30.77 10.05 -15.78
C THR A 96 -30.98 8.54 -15.56
N ALA A 97 -30.95 8.06 -14.34
CA ALA A 97 -31.20 6.66 -13.99
C ALA A 97 -32.63 6.23 -14.34
N ALA A 98 -33.62 7.12 -14.14
CA ALA A 98 -35.01 6.89 -14.59
C ALA A 98 -35.10 6.81 -16.11
N ARG A 99 -34.39 7.67 -16.85
CA ARG A 99 -34.35 7.66 -18.32
C ARG A 99 -33.71 6.38 -18.86
N LEU A 100 -32.67 5.89 -18.22
CA LEU A 100 -32.04 4.59 -18.53
C LEU A 100 -33.01 3.41 -18.29
N GLY A 101 -34.14 3.64 -17.61
CA GLY A 101 -35.11 2.60 -17.30
C GLY A 101 -34.74 1.67 -16.17
N VAL A 102 -33.70 2.01 -15.43
CA VAL A 102 -33.21 1.23 -14.29
C VAL A 102 -34.13 1.41 -13.09
N PHE A 103 -34.60 2.64 -12.83
CA PHE A 103 -35.71 2.93 -11.92
C PHE A 103 -37.04 2.97 -12.64
N GLY A 104 -38.11 2.57 -11.96
CA GLY A 104 -39.45 2.45 -12.57
C GLY A 104 -39.95 3.79 -13.07
N LYS A 105 -40.39 3.83 -14.35
CA LYS A 105 -41.14 4.96 -14.93
C LYS A 105 -42.58 4.89 -14.45
N GLY A 106 -43.14 6.01 -13.98
CA GLY A 106 -44.57 6.14 -13.67
C GLY A 106 -44.93 6.20 -12.18
N ALA A 107 -43.94 6.20 -11.28
CA ALA A 107 -44.16 6.59 -9.88
C ALA A 107 -44.26 8.13 -9.78
N GLU A 108 -45.16 8.64 -8.92
CA GLU A 108 -45.27 10.07 -8.68
C GLU A 108 -44.15 10.61 -7.81
N THR A 109 -43.51 9.73 -6.98
CA THR A 109 -42.42 10.04 -6.07
C THR A 109 -41.23 9.09 -6.30
N PHE A 110 -40.02 9.58 -6.03
CA PHE A 110 -38.77 8.81 -6.07
C PHE A 110 -38.33 8.33 -4.70
N GLU A 111 -38.62 9.13 -3.66
CA GLU A 111 -38.18 8.92 -2.26
C GLU A 111 -36.65 8.86 -2.14
N PRO A 112 -35.90 9.96 -2.42
CA PRO A 112 -34.43 9.97 -2.51
C PRO A 112 -33.74 9.43 -1.25
N ASP A 113 -34.22 9.85 -0.08
CA ASP A 113 -33.64 9.49 1.22
C ASP A 113 -34.07 8.12 1.74
N ALA A 114 -34.98 7.43 1.04
CA ALA A 114 -35.41 6.11 1.48
C ALA A 114 -34.28 5.08 1.29
N ALA A 115 -34.14 4.18 2.26
CA ALA A 115 -33.18 3.09 2.18
C ALA A 115 -33.46 2.18 0.98
N LEU A 116 -32.45 1.84 0.20
CA LEU A 116 -32.53 0.88 -0.89
C LEU A 116 -32.67 -0.53 -0.32
N THR A 117 -33.69 -1.30 -0.73
CA THR A 117 -33.80 -2.69 -0.33
C THR A 117 -32.92 -3.63 -1.16
N CYS A 118 -32.56 -4.79 -0.62
CA CYS A 118 -31.77 -5.80 -1.37
C CYS A 118 -32.43 -6.20 -2.69
N ALA A 119 -33.76 -6.37 -2.72
CA ALA A 119 -34.47 -6.69 -3.95
C ALA A 119 -34.43 -5.55 -4.98
N GLN A 120 -34.47 -4.30 -4.53
CA GLN A 120 -34.32 -3.13 -5.41
C GLN A 120 -32.88 -3.07 -5.96
N ALA A 121 -31.87 -3.27 -5.13
CA ALA A 121 -30.47 -3.31 -5.54
C ALA A 121 -30.22 -4.39 -6.60
N VAL A 122 -30.71 -5.61 -6.38
CA VAL A 122 -30.62 -6.71 -7.37
C VAL A 122 -31.32 -6.34 -8.67
N LYS A 123 -32.48 -5.67 -8.60
CA LYS A 123 -33.16 -5.18 -9.82
C LYS A 123 -32.30 -4.20 -10.58
N LEU A 124 -31.67 -3.23 -9.91
CA LEU A 124 -30.77 -2.26 -10.54
C LEU A 124 -29.62 -2.98 -11.25
N ALA A 125 -28.95 -3.91 -10.57
CA ALA A 125 -27.85 -4.71 -11.12
C ALA A 125 -28.28 -5.48 -12.39
N VAL A 126 -29.40 -6.18 -12.33
CA VAL A 126 -29.97 -6.94 -13.47
C VAL A 126 -30.31 -6.03 -14.66
N CYS A 127 -30.81 -4.83 -14.37
CA CYS A 127 -31.09 -3.85 -15.43
C CYS A 127 -29.81 -3.35 -16.11
N MET A 128 -28.77 -3.04 -15.32
CA MET A 128 -27.48 -2.55 -15.83
C MET A 128 -26.81 -3.55 -16.81
N ILE A 129 -26.93 -4.85 -16.55
CA ILE A 129 -26.35 -5.89 -17.42
C ILE A 129 -27.29 -6.36 -18.55
N GLY A 130 -28.45 -5.68 -18.75
CA GLY A 130 -29.36 -5.95 -19.86
C GLY A 130 -30.32 -7.12 -19.64
N TYR A 131 -30.40 -7.72 -18.47
CA TYR A 131 -31.25 -8.89 -18.17
C TYR A 131 -32.70 -8.53 -17.84
N GLN A 132 -33.12 -7.27 -17.92
CA GLN A 132 -34.46 -6.83 -17.53
C GLN A 132 -35.56 -7.63 -18.23
N LYS A 133 -35.53 -7.75 -19.58
CA LYS A 133 -36.52 -8.47 -20.35
C LYS A 133 -36.60 -9.95 -19.98
N LYS A 134 -35.45 -10.54 -19.70
CA LYS A 134 -35.37 -11.92 -19.24
C LYS A 134 -35.98 -12.08 -17.84
N ALA A 135 -35.69 -11.17 -16.92
CA ALA A 135 -36.27 -11.15 -15.57
C ALA A 135 -37.81 -10.99 -15.60
N GLU A 136 -38.34 -10.12 -16.48
CA GLU A 136 -39.77 -9.97 -16.69
C GLU A 136 -40.42 -11.27 -17.16
N ALA A 137 -39.79 -11.98 -18.13
CA ALA A 137 -40.26 -13.29 -18.60
C ALA A 137 -40.18 -14.40 -17.54
N MET A 138 -39.26 -14.28 -16.57
CA MET A 138 -39.07 -15.23 -15.47
C MET A 138 -40.00 -15.03 -14.26
N GLY A 139 -40.95 -14.08 -14.36
CA GLY A 139 -41.96 -13.81 -13.33
C GLY A 139 -41.95 -12.39 -12.77
N GLY A 140 -41.13 -11.52 -13.30
CA GLY A 140 -41.08 -10.10 -12.93
C GLY A 140 -40.52 -9.85 -11.53
N TYR A 141 -40.77 -8.65 -11.01
CA TYR A 141 -40.26 -8.20 -9.72
C TYR A 141 -41.04 -8.78 -8.54
N PRO A 142 -40.36 -9.22 -7.45
CA PRO A 142 -38.90 -9.33 -7.28
C PRO A 142 -38.34 -10.66 -7.78
N SER A 143 -39.15 -11.73 -7.85
CA SER A 143 -38.69 -13.12 -8.00
C SER A 143 -37.96 -13.39 -9.32
N GLY A 144 -38.44 -12.80 -10.42
CA GLY A 144 -37.83 -12.94 -11.74
C GLY A 144 -36.47 -12.28 -11.82
N TYR A 145 -36.31 -11.13 -11.16
CA TYR A 145 -35.01 -10.43 -11.08
C TYR A 145 -33.98 -11.21 -10.24
N ILE A 146 -34.40 -11.82 -9.12
CA ILE A 146 -33.54 -12.69 -8.34
C ILE A 146 -33.09 -13.93 -9.14
N LYS A 147 -33.98 -14.53 -9.93
CA LYS A 147 -33.63 -15.65 -10.83
C LYS A 147 -32.65 -15.22 -11.92
N ALA A 148 -32.90 -14.08 -12.55
CA ALA A 148 -32.01 -13.54 -13.58
C ALA A 148 -30.63 -13.20 -13.05
N ALA A 149 -30.54 -12.60 -11.86
CA ALA A 149 -29.29 -12.30 -11.18
C ALA A 149 -28.49 -13.55 -10.81
N ARG A 150 -29.18 -14.63 -10.40
CA ARG A 150 -28.53 -15.94 -10.15
C ARG A 150 -27.98 -16.55 -11.44
N GLU A 151 -28.69 -16.42 -12.55
CA GLU A 151 -28.24 -16.91 -13.85
C GLU A 151 -27.05 -16.11 -14.41
N ALA A 152 -26.98 -14.82 -14.06
CA ALA A 152 -25.85 -13.95 -14.37
C ALA A 152 -24.68 -14.07 -13.38
N ASP A 153 -24.77 -14.94 -12.38
CA ASP A 153 -23.77 -15.21 -11.33
C ASP A 153 -23.40 -13.99 -10.48
N ILE A 154 -24.35 -13.08 -10.24
CA ILE A 154 -24.12 -11.85 -9.45
C ILE A 154 -24.73 -11.89 -8.04
N LEU A 155 -25.31 -13.03 -7.60
CA LEU A 155 -26.01 -13.13 -6.32
C LEU A 155 -25.19 -13.73 -5.17
N ASP A 156 -24.03 -14.30 -5.44
CA ASP A 156 -23.24 -14.91 -4.39
C ASP A 156 -22.83 -13.88 -3.33
N GLY A 157 -23.10 -14.22 -2.04
CA GLY A 157 -22.90 -13.30 -0.91
C GLY A 157 -23.94 -12.18 -0.78
N ILE A 158 -24.97 -12.11 -1.65
CA ILE A 158 -26.00 -11.07 -1.61
C ILE A 158 -27.26 -11.62 -0.95
N PRO A 159 -27.82 -10.95 0.09
CA PRO A 159 -29.10 -11.30 0.68
C PRO A 159 -30.24 -11.21 -0.35
N THR A 160 -31.11 -12.20 -0.36
CA THR A 160 -32.28 -12.24 -1.26
C THR A 160 -33.59 -11.87 -0.54
N ASP A 161 -33.52 -11.41 0.70
CA ASP A 161 -34.66 -10.84 1.39
C ASP A 161 -35.12 -9.56 0.70
N THR A 162 -36.42 -9.46 0.45
CA THR A 162 -36.99 -8.40 -0.37
C THR A 162 -37.11 -7.07 0.35
N GLU A 163 -37.21 -7.09 1.68
CA GLU A 163 -37.52 -5.92 2.50
C GLU A 163 -36.32 -5.35 3.25
N THR A 164 -35.27 -6.13 3.39
CA THR A 164 -34.07 -5.71 4.11
C THR A 164 -33.33 -4.62 3.34
N ALA A 165 -32.97 -3.51 4.01
CA ALA A 165 -32.13 -2.47 3.46
C ALA A 165 -30.73 -3.00 3.15
N ILE A 166 -30.17 -2.65 2.00
CA ILE A 166 -28.82 -3.05 1.63
C ILE A 166 -27.78 -2.17 2.34
N SER A 167 -26.74 -2.79 2.91
CA SER A 167 -25.59 -2.05 3.44
C SER A 167 -24.66 -1.61 2.32
N TYR A 168 -23.87 -0.54 2.57
CA TYR A 168 -22.89 -0.02 1.62
C TYR A 168 -21.86 -1.08 1.18
N GLY A 169 -21.37 -1.89 2.12
CA GLY A 169 -20.45 -2.99 1.80
C GLY A 169 -21.08 -4.04 0.90
N THR A 170 -22.33 -4.44 1.16
CA THR A 170 -23.07 -5.40 0.31
C THR A 170 -23.37 -4.81 -1.07
N TRP A 171 -23.66 -3.51 -1.13
CA TRP A 171 -23.88 -2.78 -2.37
C TRP A 171 -22.62 -2.76 -3.25
N LEU A 172 -21.46 -2.39 -2.70
CA LEU A 172 -20.19 -2.42 -3.42
C LEU A 172 -19.84 -3.82 -3.92
N HIS A 173 -20.11 -4.84 -3.11
CA HIS A 173 -19.91 -6.24 -3.49
C HIS A 173 -20.80 -6.61 -4.69
N LEU A 174 -22.11 -6.28 -4.66
CA LEU A 174 -23.02 -6.49 -5.77
C LEU A 174 -22.57 -5.74 -7.03
N LEU A 175 -22.18 -4.48 -6.91
CA LEU A 175 -21.69 -3.67 -8.01
C LEU A 175 -20.42 -4.26 -8.63
N SER A 176 -19.48 -4.74 -7.81
CA SER A 176 -18.25 -5.37 -8.32
C SER A 176 -18.55 -6.60 -9.18
N LYS A 177 -19.49 -7.44 -8.77
CA LYS A 177 -19.97 -8.57 -9.58
C LYS A 177 -20.69 -8.10 -10.85
N THR A 178 -21.49 -7.07 -10.72
CA THR A 178 -22.28 -6.53 -11.83
C THR A 178 -21.41 -6.00 -12.98
N VAL A 179 -20.31 -5.28 -12.66
CA VAL A 179 -19.44 -4.71 -13.70
C VAL A 179 -18.60 -5.77 -14.44
N HIS A 180 -18.43 -6.96 -13.84
CA HIS A 180 -17.71 -8.09 -14.44
C HIS A 180 -18.64 -9.08 -15.17
N ALA A 181 -19.97 -8.98 -14.96
CA ALA A 181 -20.92 -9.88 -15.59
C ALA A 181 -21.02 -9.60 -17.10
N ASP A 182 -21.16 -10.68 -17.88
CA ASP A 182 -21.41 -10.58 -19.32
C ASP A 182 -22.76 -9.89 -19.60
N LEU A 183 -22.75 -8.95 -20.52
CA LEU A 183 -23.95 -8.23 -20.94
C LEU A 183 -24.85 -9.11 -21.78
N LEU A 184 -26.17 -9.01 -21.55
CA LEU A 184 -27.19 -9.70 -22.29
C LEU A 184 -27.83 -8.77 -23.32
N ASP A 185 -27.73 -9.12 -24.60
CA ASP A 185 -28.38 -8.42 -25.67
C ASP A 185 -29.66 -9.13 -26.13
N VAL A 186 -30.59 -8.35 -26.61
CA VAL A 186 -31.75 -8.87 -27.35
C VAL A 186 -31.35 -8.99 -28.82
N ALA A 187 -31.12 -10.21 -29.28
CA ALA A 187 -30.63 -10.48 -30.63
C ALA A 187 -31.75 -10.45 -31.69
N ALA A 188 -33.01 -10.84 -31.34
CA ALA A 188 -34.16 -10.84 -32.23
C ALA A 188 -35.47 -10.80 -31.46
N PHE A 189 -36.48 -10.17 -32.06
CA PHE A 189 -37.86 -10.19 -31.61
C PHE A 189 -38.71 -10.97 -32.60
N GLY A 190 -39.50 -11.94 -32.11
CA GLY A 190 -40.55 -12.59 -32.86
C GLY A 190 -41.91 -12.32 -32.22
N SER A 191 -43.01 -12.72 -32.87
CA SER A 191 -44.36 -12.56 -32.33
C SER A 191 -44.54 -13.29 -30.98
N ASP A 192 -43.80 -14.40 -30.76
CA ASP A 192 -43.98 -15.29 -29.63
C ASP A 192 -42.66 -15.63 -28.89
N TYR A 193 -41.54 -15.00 -29.28
CA TYR A 193 -40.23 -15.28 -28.64
C TYR A 193 -39.31 -14.07 -28.68
N VAL A 194 -38.42 -14.03 -27.69
CA VAL A 194 -37.29 -13.09 -27.58
C VAL A 194 -36.02 -13.92 -27.57
N HIS A 195 -35.13 -13.66 -28.52
CA HIS A 195 -33.80 -14.27 -28.52
C HIS A 195 -32.81 -13.39 -27.76
N PHE A 196 -32.19 -13.99 -26.79
CA PHE A 196 -31.12 -13.37 -26.03
C PHE A 196 -29.77 -13.88 -26.50
N LYS A 197 -28.76 -13.01 -26.49
CA LYS A 197 -27.37 -13.33 -26.84
C LYS A 197 -26.44 -12.80 -25.76
N ILE A 198 -25.58 -13.66 -25.28
CA ILE A 198 -24.45 -13.31 -24.43
C ILE A 198 -23.20 -13.35 -25.31
N THR A 199 -22.37 -12.32 -25.23
CA THR A 199 -21.07 -12.28 -25.88
C THR A 199 -20.03 -12.32 -24.74
N PRO A 200 -19.28 -13.43 -24.56
CA PRO A 200 -18.31 -13.56 -23.49
C PRO A 200 -17.28 -12.43 -23.50
N GLY A 201 -16.96 -11.90 -22.31
CA GLY A 201 -16.03 -10.79 -22.12
C GLY A 201 -16.55 -9.40 -22.47
N ARG A 202 -17.81 -9.30 -22.94
CA ARG A 202 -18.47 -8.02 -23.12
C ARG A 202 -19.19 -7.61 -21.85
N THR A 203 -18.53 -6.82 -21.03
CA THR A 203 -18.96 -6.39 -19.69
C THR A 203 -19.22 -4.89 -19.63
N ILE A 204 -19.70 -4.38 -18.50
CA ILE A 204 -19.80 -2.94 -18.26
C ILE A 204 -18.42 -2.28 -18.36
N LEU A 205 -17.38 -2.90 -17.83
CA LEU A 205 -16.01 -2.38 -17.89
C LEU A 205 -15.52 -2.21 -19.32
N THR A 206 -15.70 -3.23 -20.17
CA THR A 206 -15.20 -3.21 -21.54
C THR A 206 -16.04 -2.31 -22.45
N GLU A 207 -17.37 -2.31 -22.28
CA GLU A 207 -18.30 -1.62 -23.18
C GLU A 207 -18.41 -0.12 -22.89
N TYR A 208 -18.53 0.25 -21.61
CA TYR A 208 -18.80 1.64 -21.24
C TYR A 208 -17.55 2.40 -20.77
N HIS A 209 -16.61 1.71 -20.13
CA HIS A 209 -15.40 2.33 -19.59
C HIS A 209 -14.16 2.08 -20.45
N HIS A 210 -14.24 1.17 -21.42
CA HIS A 210 -13.12 0.74 -22.27
C HIS A 210 -11.95 0.21 -21.45
N ILE A 211 -12.26 -0.47 -20.33
CA ILE A 211 -11.30 -1.10 -19.43
C ILE A 211 -11.25 -2.58 -19.75
N ASN A 212 -10.08 -3.05 -20.13
CA ASN A 212 -9.78 -4.46 -20.33
C ASN A 212 -9.19 -5.08 -19.07
N SER A 213 -9.27 -6.40 -18.97
CA SER A 213 -8.59 -7.13 -17.91
C SER A 213 -7.86 -8.35 -18.49
N TYR A 214 -6.77 -8.72 -17.83
CA TYR A 214 -6.06 -9.95 -18.11
C TYR A 214 -5.67 -10.63 -16.79
N GLU A 215 -5.92 -11.92 -16.71
CA GLU A 215 -5.57 -12.77 -15.58
C GLU A 215 -4.38 -13.64 -15.96
N GLY A 216 -3.25 -13.47 -15.28
CA GLY A 216 -2.01 -14.16 -15.58
C GLY A 216 -0.86 -13.76 -14.68
N VAL A 217 0.35 -14.15 -15.05
CA VAL A 217 1.57 -13.93 -14.26
C VAL A 217 2.28 -12.66 -14.70
N VAL A 218 2.73 -11.87 -13.73
CA VAL A 218 3.67 -10.77 -13.99
C VAL A 218 5.06 -11.35 -14.19
N ILE A 219 5.63 -11.20 -15.39
CA ILE A 219 6.93 -11.78 -15.73
C ILE A 219 8.09 -10.80 -15.72
N ALA A 220 7.82 -9.50 -15.85
CA ALA A 220 8.86 -8.47 -15.72
C ALA A 220 8.29 -7.12 -15.27
N ASP A 221 9.14 -6.34 -14.60
CA ASP A 221 8.94 -4.92 -14.33
C ASP A 221 10.27 -4.14 -14.50
N SER A 222 10.34 -2.94 -13.94
CA SER A 222 11.55 -2.10 -14.02
C SER A 222 12.70 -2.56 -13.10
N THR A 223 12.46 -3.50 -12.20
CA THR A 223 13.44 -4.00 -11.22
C THR A 223 13.80 -5.45 -11.42
N MET A 224 12.85 -6.26 -11.85
CA MET A 224 12.95 -7.72 -11.93
C MET A 224 12.42 -8.23 -13.28
N ALA A 225 13.00 -9.35 -13.76
CA ALA A 225 12.51 -10.09 -14.90
C ALA A 225 12.72 -11.59 -14.70
N ALA A 226 11.63 -12.34 -14.76
CA ALA A 226 11.66 -13.81 -14.78
C ALA A 226 12.10 -14.33 -16.15
N GLU A 227 11.80 -13.56 -17.21
CA GLU A 227 12.23 -13.86 -18.57
C GLU A 227 12.77 -12.59 -19.24
N GLY A 228 13.89 -12.72 -19.94
CA GLY A 228 14.51 -11.62 -20.69
C GLY A 228 15.12 -10.53 -19.79
N ASP A 229 15.03 -9.31 -20.24
CA ASP A 229 15.59 -8.14 -19.56
C ASP A 229 14.52 -7.38 -18.75
N VAL A 230 14.94 -6.69 -17.70
CA VAL A 230 14.08 -5.74 -16.97
C VAL A 230 13.61 -4.62 -17.90
N LEU A 231 12.41 -4.12 -17.63
CA LEU A 231 11.85 -3.06 -18.45
C LEU A 231 12.60 -1.73 -18.23
N LYS A 232 12.85 -1.00 -19.34
CA LYS A 232 13.53 0.30 -19.29
C LYS A 232 12.63 1.46 -18.85
N GLU A 233 11.34 1.23 -18.81
CA GLU A 233 10.31 2.20 -18.40
C GLU A 233 9.49 1.68 -17.22
N ASP A 234 8.76 2.56 -16.55
CA ASP A 234 7.84 2.16 -15.51
C ASP A 234 6.63 1.45 -16.13
N ALA A 235 6.73 0.12 -16.19
CA ALA A 235 5.77 -0.76 -16.81
C ALA A 235 5.77 -2.14 -16.14
N VAL A 236 4.72 -2.90 -16.40
CA VAL A 236 4.54 -4.30 -16.01
C VAL A 236 4.36 -5.12 -17.29
N LEU A 237 5.05 -6.24 -17.41
CA LEU A 237 4.90 -7.20 -18.50
C LEU A 237 4.19 -8.45 -17.98
N LEU A 238 3.13 -8.83 -18.66
CA LEU A 238 2.37 -10.05 -18.36
C LEU A 238 2.82 -11.22 -19.25
N ASP A 239 2.55 -12.44 -18.82
CA ASP A 239 2.93 -13.69 -19.49
C ASP A 239 2.32 -13.88 -20.89
N ASN A 240 1.25 -13.14 -21.22
CA ASN A 240 0.72 -13.08 -22.59
C ASN A 240 1.47 -12.11 -23.51
N GLY A 241 2.51 -11.44 -23.01
CA GLY A 241 3.29 -10.43 -23.72
C GLY A 241 2.69 -9.01 -23.69
N GLU A 242 1.58 -8.80 -22.96
CA GLU A 242 0.98 -7.47 -22.79
C GLU A 242 1.85 -6.61 -21.87
N LYS A 243 2.29 -5.45 -22.37
CA LYS A 243 3.06 -4.47 -21.62
C LYS A 243 2.18 -3.30 -21.21
N LEU A 244 2.05 -3.11 -19.90
CA LEU A 244 1.20 -2.10 -19.29
C LEU A 244 2.06 -1.00 -18.66
N VAL A 245 1.85 0.26 -19.06
CA VAL A 245 2.49 1.42 -18.41
C VAL A 245 1.99 1.50 -16.97
N ASN A 246 2.92 1.57 -16.03
CA ASN A 246 2.62 1.58 -14.60
C ASN A 246 2.91 2.96 -14.01
N GLU A 247 1.87 3.70 -13.65
CA GLU A 247 1.96 5.01 -12.97
C GLU A 247 1.82 4.88 -11.45
N ASN A 248 1.46 3.69 -10.95
CA ASN A 248 1.25 3.44 -9.52
C ASN A 248 2.47 2.74 -8.91
N PRO A 249 3.16 3.37 -7.92
CA PRO A 249 4.32 2.78 -7.27
C PRO A 249 4.04 1.47 -6.52
N ASP A 250 2.79 1.23 -6.12
CA ASP A 250 2.40 0.02 -5.39
C ASP A 250 2.41 -1.23 -6.28
N TYR A 251 2.50 -1.06 -7.61
CA TYR A 251 2.55 -2.16 -8.56
C TYR A 251 3.96 -2.47 -9.08
N VAL A 252 4.99 -2.09 -8.34
CA VAL A 252 6.38 -2.52 -8.54
C VAL A 252 6.68 -3.72 -7.65
N GLY A 253 7.46 -4.69 -8.16
CA GLY A 253 7.81 -5.90 -7.41
C GLY A 253 6.70 -6.97 -7.38
N LEU A 254 5.83 -6.98 -8.39
CA LEU A 254 4.79 -8.00 -8.55
C LEU A 254 5.25 -9.23 -9.35
N VAL A 255 6.50 -9.27 -9.81
CA VAL A 255 7.03 -10.37 -10.64
C VAL A 255 6.88 -11.70 -9.92
N GLY A 256 6.43 -12.72 -10.66
CA GLY A 256 6.11 -14.05 -10.17
C GLY A 256 4.72 -14.22 -9.56
N ARG A 257 3.95 -13.16 -9.41
CA ARG A 257 2.58 -13.24 -8.89
C ARG A 257 1.57 -13.48 -9.99
N TYR A 258 0.56 -14.27 -9.68
CA TYR A 258 -0.64 -14.43 -10.48
C TYR A 258 -1.62 -13.32 -10.13
N VAL A 259 -2.05 -12.54 -11.10
CA VAL A 259 -2.83 -11.32 -10.88
C VAL A 259 -3.93 -11.16 -11.93
N THR A 260 -4.98 -10.41 -11.59
CA THR A 260 -5.85 -9.78 -12.59
C THR A 260 -5.43 -8.32 -12.74
N ALA A 261 -4.92 -7.98 -13.90
CA ALA A 261 -4.55 -6.61 -14.26
C ALA A 261 -5.68 -5.94 -15.04
N TYR A 262 -6.09 -4.76 -14.59
CA TYR A 262 -7.10 -3.92 -15.28
C TYR A 262 -6.40 -2.74 -15.93
N TYR A 263 -6.63 -2.53 -17.22
CA TYR A 263 -5.93 -1.53 -18.00
C TYR A 263 -6.80 -0.90 -19.08
N LYS A 264 -6.41 0.28 -19.54
CA LYS A 264 -7.11 1.05 -20.57
C LYS A 264 -6.09 1.59 -21.57
N GLU A 265 -6.48 1.62 -22.83
CA GLU A 265 -5.69 2.28 -23.86
C GLU A 265 -5.81 3.80 -23.74
N VAL A 266 -4.66 4.47 -23.56
CA VAL A 266 -4.54 5.93 -23.52
C VAL A 266 -3.39 6.35 -24.42
N GLY A 267 -3.70 7.11 -25.48
CA GLY A 267 -2.68 7.61 -26.40
C GLY A 267 -1.88 6.50 -27.11
N GLY A 268 -2.49 5.36 -27.40
CA GLY A 268 -1.86 4.21 -28.07
C GLY A 268 -1.00 3.36 -27.14
N LYS A 269 -1.10 3.54 -25.82
CA LYS A 269 -0.44 2.71 -24.81
C LYS A 269 -1.47 2.14 -23.86
N ASN A 270 -1.28 0.90 -23.43
CA ASN A 270 -2.08 0.31 -22.38
C ASN A 270 -1.54 0.76 -21.01
N VAL A 271 -2.38 1.48 -20.26
CA VAL A 271 -2.06 2.02 -18.93
C VAL A 271 -2.71 1.14 -17.87
N LEU A 272 -1.91 0.66 -16.94
CA LEU A 272 -2.36 -0.12 -15.80
C LEU A 272 -3.11 0.76 -14.81
N LEU A 273 -4.34 0.38 -14.48
CA LEU A 273 -5.21 1.11 -13.56
C LEU A 273 -5.27 0.45 -12.19
N TYR A 274 -5.45 -0.88 -12.18
CA TYR A 274 -5.60 -1.64 -10.95
C TYR A 274 -5.03 -3.06 -11.11
N VAL A 275 -4.41 -3.57 -10.05
CA VAL A 275 -3.96 -4.95 -9.97
C VAL A 275 -4.61 -5.61 -8.77
N ARG A 276 -5.28 -6.72 -9.02
CA ARG A 276 -5.78 -7.62 -8.01
C ARG A 276 -4.88 -8.85 -7.93
N GLY A 277 -4.38 -9.17 -6.73
CA GLY A 277 -3.65 -10.43 -6.51
C GLY A 277 -4.64 -11.59 -6.44
N GLU A 278 -4.39 -12.64 -7.22
CA GLU A 278 -5.21 -13.84 -7.24
C GLU A 278 -4.44 -14.96 -6.56
N ASN A 279 -5.08 -15.62 -5.60
CA ASN A 279 -4.68 -16.92 -5.01
C ASN A 279 -3.15 -17.15 -4.82
N ASN A 280 -2.40 -16.10 -4.49
CA ASN A 280 -0.97 -16.24 -4.23
C ASN A 280 -0.74 -16.51 -2.74
N ASN A 281 -0.15 -17.66 -2.41
CA ASN A 281 0.41 -17.86 -1.07
C ASN A 281 1.86 -17.35 -1.07
N ILE A 282 2.11 -16.27 -0.32
CA ILE A 282 3.40 -15.59 -0.31
C ILE A 282 4.02 -15.69 1.07
N ILE A 283 5.24 -16.23 1.13
CA ILE A 283 6.03 -16.33 2.35
C ILE A 283 7.34 -15.58 2.17
N THR A 284 7.65 -14.67 3.09
CA THR A 284 8.93 -13.97 3.11
C THR A 284 9.78 -14.46 4.28
N LEU A 285 11.02 -14.83 3.99
CA LEU A 285 12.00 -15.32 4.94
C LEU A 285 13.19 -14.36 4.99
N HIS A 286 13.58 -13.94 6.19
CA HIS A 286 14.88 -13.29 6.37
C HIS A 286 15.98 -14.34 6.43
N ALA A 287 17.15 -14.03 5.89
CA ALA A 287 18.27 -14.95 5.72
C ALA A 287 18.70 -15.66 7.02
N GLU A 288 18.56 -14.99 8.17
CA GLU A 288 18.91 -15.50 9.49
C GLU A 288 17.92 -16.53 10.05
N ASN A 289 16.71 -16.60 9.52
CA ASN A 289 15.60 -17.38 10.06
C ASN A 289 15.33 -18.68 9.31
N GLY A 290 16.19 -19.07 8.36
CA GLY A 290 15.96 -20.24 7.54
C GLY A 290 17.22 -20.94 7.06
N SER A 291 17.04 -22.13 6.50
CA SER A 291 18.04 -22.87 5.78
C SER A 291 17.46 -23.41 4.46
N TYR A 292 18.31 -23.73 3.50
CA TYR A 292 17.91 -24.33 2.23
C TYR A 292 18.56 -25.71 2.04
N SER A 293 17.76 -26.71 1.69
CA SER A 293 18.23 -28.05 1.32
C SER A 293 18.11 -28.27 -0.17
N TYR A 294 19.24 -28.41 -0.83
CA TYR A 294 19.31 -28.75 -2.25
C TYR A 294 18.71 -30.12 -2.56
N GLU A 295 18.99 -31.13 -1.70
CA GLU A 295 18.51 -32.51 -1.90
C GLU A 295 16.98 -32.61 -1.85
N GLN A 296 16.35 -31.80 -1.00
CA GLN A 296 14.90 -31.81 -0.81
C GLN A 296 14.18 -30.73 -1.60
N ASN A 297 14.94 -29.85 -2.26
CA ASN A 297 14.43 -28.68 -2.98
C ASN A 297 13.44 -27.88 -2.12
N ALA A 298 13.87 -27.51 -0.91
CA ALA A 298 13.02 -26.88 0.08
C ALA A 298 13.76 -25.92 0.98
N TYR A 299 13.09 -24.85 1.38
CA TYR A 299 13.48 -24.01 2.50
C TYR A 299 12.95 -24.58 3.81
N TYR A 300 13.69 -24.40 4.88
CA TYR A 300 13.32 -24.79 6.23
C TYR A 300 13.27 -23.57 7.11
N VAL A 301 12.13 -23.34 7.73
CA VAL A 301 11.94 -22.25 8.70
C VAL A 301 12.00 -22.81 10.09
N HIS A 302 12.89 -22.28 10.91
CA HIS A 302 13.04 -22.67 12.30
C HIS A 302 12.10 -21.83 13.18
N SER A 303 11.21 -22.48 13.88
CA SER A 303 10.36 -21.86 14.90
C SER A 303 10.58 -22.57 16.24
N GLY A 304 10.30 -21.87 17.35
CA GLY A 304 10.41 -22.48 18.68
C GLY A 304 9.56 -23.75 18.91
N ARG A 305 8.75 -24.16 17.93
CA ARG A 305 7.90 -25.36 17.94
C ARG A 305 8.36 -26.45 16.96
N GLY A 306 9.40 -26.21 16.20
CA GLY A 306 9.93 -27.15 15.21
C GLY A 306 10.34 -26.49 13.90
N GLU A 307 10.59 -27.31 12.92
CA GLU A 307 11.02 -26.94 11.59
C GLU A 307 9.89 -27.16 10.58
N THR A 308 9.62 -26.18 9.74
CA THR A 308 8.61 -26.28 8.68
C THR A 308 9.31 -26.26 7.33
N ALA A 309 9.05 -27.29 6.50
CA ALA A 309 9.60 -27.38 5.15
C ALA A 309 8.67 -26.67 4.15
N LEU A 310 9.22 -25.75 3.38
CA LEU A 310 8.60 -25.01 2.28
C LEU A 310 9.16 -25.53 0.97
N LYS A 311 8.43 -26.41 0.28
CA LYS A 311 8.89 -27.12 -0.91
C LYS A 311 8.77 -26.24 -2.15
N LEU A 312 9.79 -26.23 -2.98
CA LEU A 312 9.74 -25.57 -4.28
C LEU A 312 9.14 -26.50 -5.34
N ASP A 313 8.53 -25.91 -6.36
CA ASP A 313 8.21 -26.63 -7.58
C ASP A 313 9.52 -27.05 -8.28
N LEU A 314 9.44 -28.10 -9.11
CA LEU A 314 10.59 -28.60 -9.84
C LEU A 314 11.12 -27.60 -10.87
N TYR A 315 10.22 -26.78 -11.39
CA TYR A 315 10.47 -25.77 -12.41
C TYR A 315 10.25 -24.35 -11.86
N ALA A 316 10.50 -24.16 -10.57
CA ALA A 316 10.34 -22.84 -9.96
C ALA A 316 11.23 -21.79 -10.62
N ASP A 317 10.66 -20.62 -10.90
CA ASP A 317 11.39 -19.44 -11.37
C ASP A 317 12.24 -18.88 -10.22
N ILE A 318 13.55 -18.85 -10.37
CA ILE A 318 14.46 -18.33 -9.33
C ILE A 318 15.10 -17.05 -9.84
N LEU A 319 14.82 -15.96 -9.13
CA LEU A 319 15.37 -14.64 -9.43
C LEU A 319 16.32 -14.19 -8.31
N TYR A 320 17.54 -13.83 -8.66
CA TYR A 320 18.50 -13.24 -7.75
C TYR A 320 18.73 -11.78 -8.08
N ASN A 321 18.37 -10.90 -7.15
CA ASN A 321 18.40 -9.45 -7.32
C ASN A 321 17.71 -8.98 -8.60
N GLY A 322 16.58 -9.62 -8.93
CA GLY A 322 15.76 -9.29 -10.08
C GLY A 322 16.22 -9.87 -11.42
N GLU A 323 17.20 -10.75 -11.43
CA GLU A 323 17.69 -11.47 -12.63
C GLU A 323 17.42 -12.96 -12.49
N ALA A 324 16.80 -13.57 -13.52
CA ALA A 324 16.56 -14.99 -13.56
C ALA A 324 17.89 -15.77 -13.53
N THR A 325 17.91 -16.88 -12.81
CA THR A 325 19.12 -17.72 -12.71
C THR A 325 18.90 -19.07 -13.37
N ASP A 326 19.83 -19.45 -14.24
CA ASP A 326 19.88 -20.79 -14.83
C ASP A 326 20.36 -21.81 -13.79
N GLY A 327 19.43 -22.56 -13.24
CA GLY A 327 19.71 -23.62 -12.27
C GLY A 327 19.89 -23.13 -10.84
N ILE A 328 19.77 -24.08 -9.91
CA ILE A 328 19.85 -23.84 -8.48
C ILE A 328 21.31 -23.86 -8.04
N ASP A 329 21.86 -22.69 -7.74
CA ASP A 329 23.14 -22.57 -7.02
C ASP A 329 22.86 -22.37 -5.54
N ALA A 330 23.16 -23.38 -4.72
CA ALA A 330 22.91 -23.34 -3.29
C ALA A 330 23.54 -22.11 -2.59
N SER A 331 24.60 -21.53 -3.17
CA SER A 331 25.26 -20.35 -2.61
C SER A 331 24.44 -19.05 -2.68
N VAL A 332 23.43 -19.02 -3.54
CA VAL A 332 22.54 -17.84 -3.71
C VAL A 332 21.17 -18.02 -3.10
N MET A 333 20.79 -19.27 -2.78
CA MET A 333 19.45 -19.54 -2.23
C MET A 333 19.21 -18.92 -0.84
N LEU A 334 20.27 -18.61 -0.10
CA LEU A 334 20.20 -17.87 1.16
C LEU A 334 21.10 -16.64 1.09
N PRO A 335 20.55 -15.45 0.95
CA PRO A 335 21.32 -14.21 0.93
C PRO A 335 22.00 -13.98 2.28
N LYS A 336 23.18 -13.38 2.30
CA LYS A 336 23.89 -13.03 3.54
C LYS A 336 23.21 -11.89 4.28
N ASN A 337 22.61 -10.98 3.55
CA ASN A 337 21.83 -9.86 4.05
C ASN A 337 20.68 -9.60 3.09
N GLY A 338 19.46 -9.76 3.58
CA GLY A 338 18.28 -9.59 2.75
C GLY A 338 17.18 -10.60 3.05
N LYS A 339 16.39 -10.91 2.04
CA LYS A 339 15.20 -11.75 2.20
C LYS A 339 15.00 -12.68 0.99
N VAL A 340 14.25 -13.73 1.24
CA VAL A 340 13.75 -14.65 0.21
C VAL A 340 12.24 -14.58 0.25
N THR A 341 11.61 -14.29 -0.89
CA THR A 341 10.16 -14.34 -1.04
C THR A 341 9.79 -15.54 -1.89
N LEU A 342 8.96 -16.40 -1.34
CA LEU A 342 8.43 -17.60 -1.97
C LEU A 342 6.99 -17.33 -2.38
N ILE A 343 6.63 -17.66 -3.63
CA ILE A 343 5.30 -17.43 -4.18
C ILE A 343 4.77 -18.75 -4.72
N ASP A 344 3.67 -19.25 -4.12
CA ASP A 344 2.85 -20.33 -4.63
C ASP A 344 1.63 -19.67 -5.29
N ARG A 345 1.58 -19.71 -6.61
CA ARG A 345 0.58 -19.01 -7.44
C ARG A 345 -0.61 -19.87 -7.84
N ASN A 346 -0.61 -21.15 -7.47
CA ASN A 346 -1.62 -22.12 -7.87
C ASN A 346 -2.23 -22.90 -6.69
N GLU A 347 -1.84 -22.57 -5.44
CA GLU A 347 -2.31 -23.17 -4.18
C GLU A 347 -2.05 -24.69 -4.05
N ASP A 348 -1.05 -25.22 -4.73
CA ASP A 348 -0.69 -26.64 -4.64
C ASP A 348 0.30 -26.96 -3.50
N GLN A 349 0.65 -25.95 -2.68
CA GLN A 349 1.60 -26.00 -1.56
C GLN A 349 3.06 -26.20 -2.02
N ARG A 350 3.37 -25.89 -3.27
CA ARG A 350 4.70 -25.78 -3.79
C ARG A 350 4.92 -24.37 -4.32
N PHE A 351 6.10 -23.83 -4.08
CA PHE A 351 6.40 -22.47 -4.48
C PHE A 351 6.93 -22.44 -5.91
N ASP A 352 6.20 -21.74 -6.77
CA ASP A 352 6.50 -21.60 -8.20
C ASP A 352 7.55 -20.55 -8.51
N THR A 353 7.71 -19.56 -7.60
CA THR A 353 8.66 -18.46 -7.77
C THR A 353 9.43 -18.20 -6.49
N VAL A 354 10.74 -17.98 -6.62
CA VAL A 354 11.67 -17.64 -5.55
C VAL A 354 12.35 -16.32 -5.89
N LEU A 355 12.04 -15.27 -5.14
CA LEU A 355 12.71 -13.99 -5.28
C LEU A 355 13.75 -13.86 -4.17
N ILE A 356 15.02 -13.81 -4.54
CA ILE A 356 16.15 -13.68 -3.62
C ILE A 356 16.68 -12.25 -3.74
N GLU A 357 16.56 -11.51 -2.66
CA GLU A 357 17.02 -10.12 -2.56
C GLU A 357 18.20 -10.05 -1.59
N GLU A 358 19.39 -9.84 -2.13
CA GLU A 358 20.61 -9.61 -1.35
C GLU A 358 21.11 -8.19 -1.60
N TYR A 359 21.28 -7.41 -0.55
CA TYR A 359 21.67 -6.02 -0.68
C TYR A 359 22.71 -5.59 0.35
N GLN A 360 23.38 -4.49 0.04
CA GLN A 360 24.25 -3.78 0.96
C GLN A 360 23.64 -2.40 1.24
N ASN A 361 23.50 -2.07 2.52
CA ASN A 361 23.13 -0.72 2.91
C ASN A 361 24.30 0.24 2.72
N ALA A 362 24.03 1.42 2.16
CA ALA A 362 24.99 2.48 2.02
C ALA A 362 24.34 3.83 2.30
N VAL A 363 25.09 4.77 2.86
CA VAL A 363 24.63 6.13 3.14
C VAL A 363 25.37 7.09 2.24
N ILE A 364 24.66 7.97 1.55
CA ILE A 364 25.26 8.97 0.67
C ILE A 364 25.88 10.07 1.53
N ASP A 365 27.18 10.30 1.35
CA ASP A 365 27.90 11.47 1.86
C ASP A 365 27.71 12.67 0.94
N SER A 366 27.96 12.48 -0.36
CA SER A 366 27.77 13.51 -1.37
C SER A 366 27.52 12.91 -2.76
N PHE A 367 26.95 13.71 -3.65
CA PHE A 367 26.75 13.38 -5.06
C PHE A 367 27.46 14.41 -5.94
N ASP A 368 28.41 13.94 -6.75
CA ASP A 368 29.09 14.78 -7.74
C ASP A 368 28.32 14.79 -9.06
N ARG A 369 27.60 15.86 -9.31
CA ARG A 369 26.78 16.02 -10.53
C ARG A 369 27.59 16.03 -11.83
N PHE A 370 28.87 16.43 -11.79
CA PHE A 370 29.68 16.49 -12.99
C PHE A 370 30.15 15.10 -13.45
N SER A 371 30.63 14.29 -12.52
CA SER A 371 31.07 12.93 -12.82
C SER A 371 29.93 11.90 -12.72
N GLY A 372 28.80 12.27 -12.14
CA GLY A 372 27.70 11.35 -11.84
C GLY A 372 28.05 10.35 -10.73
N ARG A 373 29.11 10.60 -9.97
CA ARG A 373 29.61 9.69 -8.93
C ARG A 373 28.96 9.96 -7.59
N ILE A 374 28.50 8.90 -6.95
CA ILE A 374 28.00 8.90 -5.58
C ILE A 374 29.18 8.62 -4.66
N VAL A 375 29.40 9.49 -3.69
CA VAL A 375 30.35 9.28 -2.59
C VAL A 375 29.57 8.77 -1.39
N LEU A 376 29.95 7.61 -0.88
CA LEU A 376 29.30 6.98 0.28
C LEU A 376 30.04 7.36 1.56
N LYS A 377 29.31 7.47 2.67
CA LYS A 377 29.93 7.55 4.00
C LYS A 377 30.82 6.33 4.23
N LYS A 378 31.90 6.50 4.98
CA LYS A 378 32.83 5.41 5.27
C LYS A 378 32.22 4.49 6.33
N SER A 379 32.03 3.22 5.99
CA SER A 379 31.71 2.16 6.92
C SER A 379 32.98 1.44 7.39
N PRO A 380 33.03 0.89 8.60
CA PRO A 380 34.19 0.14 9.09
C PRO A 380 34.60 -1.04 8.21
N SER A 381 33.65 -1.67 7.52
CA SER A 381 33.86 -2.82 6.63
C SER A 381 34.19 -2.44 5.17
N MET A 382 34.22 -1.14 4.83
CA MET A 382 34.30 -0.65 3.44
C MET A 382 35.72 -0.21 3.11
N THR A 383 36.23 -0.64 1.96
CA THR A 383 37.50 -0.14 1.39
C THR A 383 37.33 1.26 0.80
N GLU A 384 38.44 1.99 0.58
CA GLU A 384 38.36 3.34 -0.01
C GLU A 384 37.78 3.33 -1.45
N THR A 385 37.97 2.25 -2.19
CA THR A 385 37.41 2.11 -3.56
C THR A 385 35.89 1.87 -3.54
N GLU A 386 35.40 1.16 -2.54
CA GLU A 386 33.97 0.88 -2.37
C GLU A 386 33.15 2.10 -1.96
N ARG A 387 33.83 3.17 -1.49
CA ARG A 387 33.16 4.45 -1.20
C ARG A 387 32.63 5.18 -2.43
N PHE A 388 32.94 4.71 -3.62
CA PHE A 388 32.56 5.37 -4.85
C PHE A 388 31.64 4.43 -5.66
N LEU A 389 30.42 4.86 -5.87
CA LEU A 389 29.47 4.20 -6.75
C LEU A 389 29.21 5.12 -7.94
N THR A 390 29.45 4.62 -9.15
CA THR A 390 29.16 5.35 -10.37
C THR A 390 28.07 4.60 -11.12
N PRO A 391 26.81 5.02 -10.98
CA PRO A 391 25.72 4.42 -11.74
C PRO A 391 25.97 4.63 -13.23
N ASP A 392 25.84 3.57 -14.01
CA ASP A 392 25.84 3.64 -15.47
C ASP A 392 24.47 4.09 -16.00
N THR A 393 24.30 4.11 -17.31
CA THR A 393 23.05 4.52 -17.97
C THR A 393 21.92 3.52 -17.73
N ASP A 394 22.26 2.28 -17.41
CA ASP A 394 21.30 1.19 -17.23
C ASP A 394 20.99 0.93 -15.74
N THR A 395 21.66 1.66 -14.83
CA THR A 395 21.37 1.58 -13.39
C THR A 395 19.98 2.12 -13.08
N VAL A 396 19.14 1.26 -12.54
CA VAL A 396 17.79 1.61 -12.10
C VAL A 396 17.86 2.18 -10.68
N ILE A 397 17.26 3.34 -10.46
CA ILE A 397 17.21 4.00 -9.15
C ILE A 397 15.74 4.17 -8.78
N ILE A 398 15.29 3.47 -7.73
CA ILE A 398 13.91 3.46 -7.27
C ILE A 398 13.81 4.16 -5.92
N LYS A 399 12.85 5.06 -5.79
CA LYS A 399 12.47 5.69 -4.52
C LYS A 399 10.97 5.67 -4.35
N ASN A 400 10.49 5.08 -3.26
CA ASN A 400 9.06 4.93 -3.00
C ASN A 400 8.31 4.32 -4.20
N GLY A 401 8.84 3.22 -4.78
CA GLY A 401 8.26 2.53 -5.91
C GLY A 401 8.33 3.25 -7.26
N ARG A 402 8.98 4.42 -7.35
CA ARG A 402 9.12 5.18 -8.60
C ARG A 402 10.57 5.32 -9.02
N ARG A 403 10.83 5.28 -10.31
CA ARG A 403 12.16 5.66 -10.84
C ARG A 403 12.44 7.13 -10.57
N ILE A 404 13.66 7.40 -10.15
CA ILE A 404 14.17 8.75 -10.00
C ILE A 404 15.45 8.93 -10.82
N ALA A 405 15.75 10.18 -11.18
CA ALA A 405 17.02 10.52 -11.78
C ALA A 405 18.13 10.49 -10.74
N LYS A 406 19.37 10.19 -11.17
CA LYS A 406 20.54 10.26 -10.28
C LYS A 406 20.74 11.64 -9.65
N ASP A 407 20.31 12.69 -10.33
CA ASP A 407 20.41 14.08 -9.85
C ASP A 407 19.48 14.40 -8.68
N ASP A 408 18.50 13.52 -8.41
CA ASP A 408 17.60 13.63 -7.25
C ASP A 408 18.20 13.04 -5.96
N LEU A 409 19.35 12.38 -6.07
CA LEU A 409 20.08 11.84 -4.92
C LEU A 409 20.65 12.96 -4.05
N LYS A 410 20.57 12.78 -2.73
CA LYS A 410 20.99 13.77 -1.74
C LYS A 410 21.84 13.10 -0.66
N ALA A 411 22.68 13.91 0.00
CA ALA A 411 23.35 13.48 1.22
C ALA A 411 22.32 12.94 2.25
N ASP A 412 22.74 11.99 3.05
CA ASP A 412 21.94 11.26 4.02
C ASP A 412 20.81 10.40 3.42
N ASN A 413 20.68 10.28 2.09
CA ASN A 413 19.86 9.21 1.56
C ASN A 413 20.52 7.86 1.86
N VAL A 414 19.70 6.90 2.26
CA VAL A 414 20.11 5.52 2.45
C VAL A 414 19.84 4.75 1.16
N LEU A 415 20.86 4.04 0.68
CA LEU A 415 20.79 3.16 -0.47
C LEU A 415 20.77 1.71 0.01
N MET A 416 19.89 0.91 -0.57
CA MET A 416 20.04 -0.53 -0.63
C MET A 416 20.58 -0.85 -2.01
N VAL A 417 21.81 -1.34 -2.08
CA VAL A 417 22.54 -1.59 -3.34
C VAL A 417 22.41 -3.07 -3.67
N TYR A 418 21.71 -3.38 -4.74
CA TYR A 418 21.52 -4.73 -5.25
C TYR A 418 22.43 -4.96 -6.44
N ARG A 419 23.14 -6.10 -6.45
CA ARG A 419 24.02 -6.51 -7.54
C ARG A 419 23.53 -7.85 -8.09
N THR A 420 23.22 -7.88 -9.38
CA THR A 420 22.84 -9.12 -10.05
C THR A 420 24.08 -10.00 -10.33
N LYS A 421 23.88 -11.24 -10.73
CA LYS A 421 24.98 -12.12 -11.14
C LYS A 421 25.72 -11.64 -12.38
N SER A 422 25.03 -11.00 -13.31
CA SER A 422 25.63 -10.37 -14.50
C SER A 422 26.43 -9.10 -14.17
N GLY A 423 26.35 -8.59 -12.91
CA GLY A 423 27.00 -7.38 -12.45
C GLY A 423 26.19 -6.10 -12.62
N ARG A 424 24.96 -6.20 -13.11
CA ARG A 424 24.03 -5.06 -13.14
C ARG A 424 23.74 -4.60 -11.72
N ILE A 425 23.59 -3.28 -11.54
CA ILE A 425 23.27 -2.67 -10.25
C ILE A 425 21.91 -1.99 -10.34
N TRP A 426 21.09 -2.17 -9.32
CA TRP A 426 19.96 -1.31 -9.08
C TRP A 426 19.93 -0.83 -7.63
N LEU A 427 19.30 0.32 -7.39
CA LEU A 427 19.35 1.03 -6.11
C LEU A 427 17.92 1.27 -5.62
N SER A 428 17.65 0.84 -4.39
CA SER A 428 16.48 1.33 -3.66
C SER A 428 16.93 2.47 -2.74
N VAL A 429 16.24 3.61 -2.82
CA VAL A 429 16.62 4.84 -2.14
C VAL A 429 15.59 5.19 -1.08
N SER A 430 16.05 5.38 0.14
CA SER A 430 15.23 5.91 1.24
C SER A 430 15.73 7.30 1.67
N SER A 431 14.80 8.19 1.94
CA SER A 431 15.05 9.45 2.66
C SER A 431 14.32 9.48 4.00
N LYS A 432 13.88 8.30 4.47
CA LYS A 432 13.19 8.16 5.76
C LYS A 432 14.17 8.40 6.90
N SER A 433 13.74 9.14 7.88
CA SER A 433 14.48 9.31 9.14
C SER A 433 13.51 9.47 10.30
N VAL A 434 13.95 9.07 11.47
CA VAL A 434 13.25 9.33 12.73
C VAL A 434 14.21 10.01 13.68
N SER A 435 13.77 11.02 14.41
CA SER A 435 14.57 11.70 15.43
C SER A 435 13.91 11.50 16.78
N GLY A 436 14.71 11.11 17.77
CA GLY A 436 14.20 10.85 19.12
C GLY A 436 15.29 10.43 20.10
N ILE A 437 14.89 10.26 21.35
CA ILE A 437 15.77 9.78 22.41
C ILE A 437 15.84 8.26 22.36
N LEU A 438 17.05 7.72 22.39
CA LEU A 438 17.23 6.28 22.56
C LEU A 438 16.79 5.86 23.97
N SER A 439 15.62 5.25 24.07
CA SER A 439 15.02 4.85 25.36
C SER A 439 15.40 3.43 25.78
N GLY A 440 15.84 2.58 24.86
CA GLY A 440 16.26 1.20 25.12
C GLY A 440 16.89 0.52 23.92
N MET A 441 17.60 -0.57 24.17
CA MET A 441 18.15 -1.48 23.16
C MET A 441 17.96 -2.92 23.63
N ASP A 442 17.66 -3.82 22.72
CA ASP A 442 17.56 -5.25 22.94
C ASP A 442 18.18 -6.03 21.77
N GLU A 443 18.00 -7.35 21.73
CA GLU A 443 18.52 -8.18 20.63
C GLU A 443 17.88 -7.84 19.28
N ASP A 444 16.62 -7.43 19.30
CA ASP A 444 15.82 -7.17 18.11
C ASP A 444 16.00 -5.75 17.54
N GLY A 445 16.53 -4.79 18.34
CA GLY A 445 16.73 -3.43 17.82
C GLY A 445 16.89 -2.33 18.86
N CYS A 446 16.46 -1.14 18.44
CA CYS A 446 16.50 0.09 19.25
C CYS A 446 15.08 0.61 19.49
N ARG A 447 14.82 1.05 20.73
CA ARG A 447 13.60 1.77 21.06
C ARG A 447 13.88 3.26 21.07
N ILE A 448 13.20 3.98 20.19
CA ILE A 448 13.31 5.43 20.02
C ILE A 448 11.99 6.04 20.51
N ASP A 449 12.06 6.81 21.59
CA ASP A 449 10.88 7.24 22.35
C ASP A 449 9.98 6.03 22.69
N GLU A 450 8.79 5.91 22.06
CA GLU A 450 7.84 4.80 22.26
C GLU A 450 7.86 3.76 21.13
N SER A 451 8.61 3.99 20.05
CA SER A 451 8.64 3.14 18.86
C SER A 451 9.87 2.26 18.82
N SER A 452 9.73 1.01 18.34
CA SER A 452 10.83 0.08 18.15
C SER A 452 11.23 -0.02 16.68
N PHE A 453 12.55 -0.07 16.41
CA PHE A 453 13.13 -0.19 15.08
C PHE A 453 14.22 -1.24 15.08
N ALA A 454 14.22 -2.12 14.09
CA ALA A 454 15.33 -3.03 13.85
C ALA A 454 16.59 -2.25 13.42
N VAL A 455 17.75 -2.76 13.74
CA VAL A 455 19.03 -2.25 13.23
C VAL A 455 19.44 -3.13 12.06
N ALA A 456 19.68 -2.54 10.90
CA ALA A 456 20.07 -3.26 9.70
C ALA A 456 21.39 -4.05 9.93
N GLN A 457 21.49 -5.24 9.34
CA GLN A 457 22.63 -6.12 9.52
C GLN A 457 23.97 -5.46 9.11
N ASN A 458 23.95 -4.62 8.06
CA ASN A 458 25.10 -3.86 7.58
C ASN A 458 24.98 -2.36 7.92
N ALA A 459 24.54 -2.04 9.14
CA ALA A 459 24.43 -0.66 9.59
C ALA A 459 25.81 0.01 9.73
N TYR A 460 25.84 1.32 9.54
CA TYR A 460 27.01 2.17 9.76
C TYR A 460 27.24 2.44 11.25
N VAL A 461 26.20 2.34 12.05
CA VAL A 461 26.24 2.50 13.50
C VAL A 461 26.07 1.13 14.17
N THR A 462 26.91 0.84 15.15
CA THR A 462 26.77 -0.34 15.99
C THR A 462 25.98 0.00 17.26
N LYS A 463 25.35 -1.01 17.87
CA LYS A 463 24.60 -0.81 19.14
C LYS A 463 25.51 -0.28 20.25
N GLU A 464 26.79 -0.63 20.24
CA GLU A 464 27.80 -0.20 21.22
C GLU A 464 28.16 1.28 21.10
N GLU A 465 27.97 1.88 19.94
CA GLU A 465 28.23 3.30 19.68
C GLU A 465 27.07 4.19 20.13
N LEU A 466 25.88 3.63 20.27
CA LEU A 466 24.69 4.34 20.69
C LEU A 466 24.58 4.39 22.23
N ARG A 467 24.11 5.51 22.77
CA ARG A 467 23.94 5.71 24.22
C ARG A 467 22.49 5.96 24.58
N ILE A 468 21.97 5.16 25.49
CA ILE A 468 20.61 5.35 26.04
C ILE A 468 20.52 6.72 26.72
N GLY A 469 19.46 7.45 26.42
CA GLY A 469 19.20 8.79 26.93
C GLY A 469 19.73 9.92 26.03
N GLU A 470 20.49 9.62 24.99
CA GLU A 470 20.94 10.60 24.00
C GLU A 470 19.94 10.71 22.84
N TYR A 471 19.94 11.87 22.19
CA TYR A 471 19.07 12.20 21.08
C TYR A 471 19.82 12.04 19.76
N TYR A 472 19.24 11.26 18.84
CA TYR A 472 19.79 11.02 17.52
C TYR A 472 18.75 11.27 16.43
N ARG A 473 19.23 11.56 15.23
CA ARG A 473 18.50 11.38 13.98
C ARG A 473 18.98 10.07 13.35
N TYR A 474 18.07 9.12 13.25
CA TYR A 474 18.31 7.80 12.69
C TYR A 474 17.92 7.80 11.22
N LEU A 475 18.80 7.33 10.35
CA LEU A 475 18.56 7.16 8.93
C LEU A 475 18.07 5.75 8.68
N LEU A 476 16.93 5.62 7.98
CA LEU A 476 16.27 4.35 7.75
C LEU A 476 16.38 3.93 6.28
N ASN A 477 16.58 2.63 6.04
CA ASN A 477 16.46 2.04 4.71
C ASN A 477 14.98 1.94 4.27
N ALA A 478 14.73 1.35 3.11
CA ALA A 478 13.37 1.20 2.59
C ALA A 478 12.51 0.23 3.43
N GLU A 479 13.14 -0.74 4.11
CA GLU A 479 12.50 -1.71 5.03
C GLU A 479 12.26 -1.12 6.44
N ASN A 480 12.53 0.16 6.66
CA ASN A 480 12.44 0.87 7.94
C ASN A 480 13.42 0.40 9.02
N GLU A 481 14.55 -0.18 8.64
CA GLU A 481 15.63 -0.54 9.55
C GLU A 481 16.61 0.62 9.71
N ILE A 482 17.18 0.77 10.91
CA ILE A 482 18.21 1.78 11.19
C ILE A 482 19.52 1.38 10.49
N VAL A 483 20.02 2.27 9.63
CA VAL A 483 21.31 2.10 8.94
C VAL A 483 22.39 2.98 9.53
N ASP A 484 22.05 4.20 9.93
CA ASP A 484 22.99 5.15 10.52
C ASP A 484 22.29 6.01 11.56
N ALA A 485 23.04 6.57 12.49
CA ALA A 485 22.54 7.48 13.51
C ALA A 485 23.49 8.67 13.68
N VAL A 486 22.94 9.86 13.51
CA VAL A 486 23.65 11.12 13.67
C VAL A 486 23.26 11.73 15.00
N ALA A 487 24.23 11.93 15.89
CA ALA A 487 23.95 12.62 17.14
C ALA A 487 23.52 14.06 16.87
N GLU A 488 22.34 14.41 17.33
CA GLU A 488 21.80 15.76 17.22
C GLU A 488 21.63 16.36 18.60
N SER A 489 22.12 17.56 18.79
CA SER A 489 21.77 18.30 19.99
C SER A 489 20.34 18.83 19.86
N GLN A 490 19.45 18.47 20.77
CA GLN A 490 18.16 19.13 20.86
C GLN A 490 18.36 20.59 21.33
N GLN A 491 18.62 21.47 20.39
CA GLN A 491 18.49 22.90 20.70
C GLN A 491 17.00 23.26 20.72
N LYS A 492 16.40 23.23 21.89
CA LYS A 492 15.06 23.78 22.09
C LYS A 492 15.23 25.27 22.38
N THR A 493 14.69 26.13 21.52
CA THR A 493 14.61 27.57 21.78
C THR A 493 13.32 27.87 22.53
N GLY A 494 13.43 28.76 23.52
CA GLY A 494 12.29 29.23 24.30
C GLY A 494 12.67 30.38 25.21
N TYR A 495 11.66 31.04 25.77
CA TYR A 495 11.86 32.13 26.72
C TYR A 495 11.81 31.59 28.15
N ILE A 496 12.87 31.83 28.93
CA ILE A 496 12.89 31.47 30.33
C ILE A 496 12.01 32.45 31.12
N LEU A 497 10.97 31.91 31.73
CA LEU A 497 10.01 32.68 32.52
C LEU A 497 10.43 32.78 34.00
N ALA A 498 10.99 31.74 34.54
CA ALA A 498 11.39 31.66 35.95
C ALA A 498 12.38 30.50 36.19
N PHE A 499 13.05 30.55 37.32
CA PHE A 499 13.83 29.43 37.86
C PHE A 499 13.22 28.95 39.15
N SER A 500 13.20 27.65 39.40
CA SER A 500 12.87 27.07 40.71
C SER A 500 14.15 26.72 41.45
N LYS A 501 14.27 27.17 42.70
CA LYS A 501 15.34 26.74 43.58
C LYS A 501 14.95 25.42 44.24
N PRO A 502 15.77 24.37 44.13
CA PRO A 502 15.45 23.10 44.77
C PRO A 502 15.49 23.24 46.31
N SER A 503 14.55 22.60 46.96
CA SER A 503 14.65 22.32 48.39
C SER A 503 15.44 21.01 48.55
N GLY A 504 16.64 21.05 49.11
CA GLY A 504 17.51 19.88 49.32
C GLY A 504 18.41 19.56 48.11
N PHE A 505 18.57 18.27 47.79
CA PHE A 505 19.48 17.76 46.74
C PHE A 505 18.94 17.82 45.30
N GLY A 506 17.83 18.55 45.06
CA GLY A 506 17.23 18.65 43.72
C GLY A 506 18.03 19.56 42.77
N LYS A 507 17.84 19.41 41.47
CA LYS A 507 18.43 20.29 40.44
C LYS A 507 17.58 21.59 40.28
N VAL A 508 18.27 22.69 39.97
CA VAL A 508 17.60 23.93 39.52
C VAL A 508 16.81 23.62 38.25
N ARG A 509 15.58 24.07 38.18
CA ARG A 509 14.73 23.92 36.98
C ARG A 509 14.41 25.30 36.39
N ALA A 510 14.42 25.35 35.07
CA ALA A 510 13.99 26.51 34.32
C ALA A 510 12.57 26.30 33.79
N ARG A 511 11.69 27.28 34.01
CA ARG A 511 10.35 27.33 33.42
C ARG A 511 10.43 28.07 32.10
N VAL A 512 10.19 27.40 31.00
CA VAL A 512 10.45 27.88 29.63
C VAL A 512 9.15 27.94 28.84
N LEU A 513 8.87 29.09 28.24
CA LEU A 513 7.85 29.22 27.21
C LEU A 513 8.47 28.76 25.88
N THR A 514 7.97 27.68 25.34
CA THR A 514 8.44 27.09 24.06
C THR A 514 7.88 27.85 22.87
N GLY A 515 8.47 27.68 21.69
CA GLY A 515 7.97 28.25 20.43
C GLY A 515 6.56 27.78 20.05
N SER A 516 6.07 26.68 20.63
CA SER A 516 4.67 26.21 20.47
C SER A 516 3.67 26.86 21.43
N GLY A 517 4.12 27.82 22.28
CA GLY A 517 3.27 28.50 23.28
C GLY A 517 3.02 27.70 24.58
N SER A 518 3.65 26.53 24.73
CA SER A 518 3.55 25.70 25.93
C SER A 518 4.56 26.14 26.99
N ILE A 519 4.20 26.04 28.29
CA ILE A 519 5.13 26.27 29.38
C ILE A 519 5.62 24.91 29.91
N VAL A 520 6.92 24.68 29.84
CA VAL A 520 7.57 23.41 30.24
C VAL A 520 8.66 23.70 31.26
N GLU A 521 8.85 22.82 32.24
CA GLU A 521 9.94 22.90 33.20
C GLU A 521 11.06 21.93 32.84
N TYR A 522 12.26 22.48 32.59
CA TYR A 522 13.47 21.69 32.30
C TYR A 522 14.45 21.73 33.48
N PRO A 523 15.03 20.59 33.88
CA PRO A 523 16.15 20.61 34.80
C PRO A 523 17.38 21.23 34.12
N LEU A 524 18.05 22.16 34.78
CA LEU A 524 19.27 22.73 34.25
C LEU A 524 20.47 21.78 34.43
N SER A 525 21.35 21.80 33.45
CA SER A 525 22.68 21.18 33.57
C SER A 525 23.49 21.88 34.67
N ASP A 526 24.40 21.15 35.32
CA ASP A 526 25.27 21.70 36.33
C ASP A 526 26.16 22.84 35.82
N LYS A 527 26.41 22.86 34.50
CA LYS A 527 27.11 23.94 33.79
C LYS A 527 26.26 24.53 32.70
N VAL A 528 26.00 25.80 32.78
CA VAL A 528 25.19 26.58 31.81
C VAL A 528 26.11 27.59 31.15
N THR A 529 25.94 27.80 29.83
CA THR A 529 26.64 28.85 29.10
C THR A 529 25.71 30.03 28.92
N LEU A 530 26.08 31.19 29.46
CA LEU A 530 25.42 32.46 29.20
C LEU A 530 26.19 33.17 28.09
N GLN A 531 25.46 33.70 27.09
CA GLN A 531 26.01 34.58 26.07
C GLN A 531 25.34 35.95 26.19
N ASP A 532 26.12 36.96 26.47
CA ASP A 532 25.71 38.34 26.54
C ASP A 532 26.53 39.23 25.58
N LYS A 533 26.40 40.56 25.70
CA LYS A 533 27.14 41.51 24.88
C LYS A 533 28.66 41.42 25.05
N ASP A 534 29.11 40.97 26.22
CA ASP A 534 30.52 40.92 26.60
C ASP A 534 31.18 39.55 26.29
N GLY A 535 30.39 38.59 25.77
CA GLY A 535 30.89 37.28 25.32
C GLY A 535 30.20 36.09 25.99
N LYS A 536 30.87 34.90 25.90
CA LYS A 536 30.33 33.65 26.47
C LYS A 536 30.95 33.42 27.85
N SER A 537 30.12 33.26 28.88
CA SER A 537 30.52 32.86 30.22
C SER A 537 29.92 31.52 30.62
N ARG A 538 30.69 30.66 31.32
CA ARG A 538 30.18 29.41 31.91
C ARG A 538 29.84 29.64 33.36
N LEU A 539 28.63 29.33 33.74
CA LEU A 539 28.08 29.49 35.09
C LEU A 539 27.55 28.16 35.60
N SER A 540 27.49 27.99 36.92
CA SER A 540 26.71 26.93 37.52
C SER A 540 25.20 27.24 37.35
N ALA A 541 24.36 26.22 37.42
CA ALA A 541 22.91 26.40 37.35
C ALA A 541 22.39 27.35 38.44
N SER A 542 22.96 27.31 39.62
CA SER A 542 22.59 28.18 40.76
C SER A 542 23.03 29.63 40.54
N GLU A 543 24.21 29.88 40.03
CA GLU A 543 24.72 31.21 39.67
C GLU A 543 23.87 31.84 38.57
N MET A 544 23.54 31.03 37.54
CA MET A 544 22.65 31.45 36.45
C MET A 544 21.27 31.90 36.98
N ALA A 545 20.64 31.06 37.83
CA ALA A 545 19.35 31.35 38.39
C ALA A 545 19.39 32.64 39.26
N SER A 546 20.42 32.83 40.08
CA SER A 546 20.60 34.02 40.93
C SER A 546 20.85 35.27 40.10
N ARG A 547 21.65 35.20 39.05
CA ARG A 547 21.94 36.36 38.17
C ARG A 547 20.69 36.80 37.41
N MET A 548 19.89 35.88 36.95
CA MET A 548 18.66 36.16 36.21
C MET A 548 17.55 36.75 37.07
N GLU A 549 17.41 36.29 38.34
CA GLU A 549 16.48 36.86 39.29
C GLU A 549 16.82 38.32 39.60
N ASN A 550 18.11 38.65 39.71
CA ASN A 550 18.58 39.99 40.05
C ASN A 550 18.45 40.98 38.85
N GLU A 551 18.60 40.52 37.64
CA GLU A 551 18.64 41.41 36.47
C GLU A 551 17.24 41.60 35.83
N LYS A 552 16.19 40.86 36.21
CA LYS A 552 14.84 40.89 35.65
C LYS A 552 14.81 40.89 34.10
N ARG A 553 15.77 40.21 33.47
CA ARG A 553 15.92 40.16 32.00
C ARG A 553 15.30 38.89 31.45
N LEU A 554 14.56 39.03 30.33
CA LEU A 554 14.17 37.94 29.47
C LEU A 554 15.44 37.47 28.72
N VAL A 555 15.77 36.17 28.83
CA VAL A 555 16.91 35.54 28.15
C VAL A 555 16.38 34.48 27.22
N SER A 556 16.86 34.50 25.99
CA SER A 556 16.58 33.51 24.96
C SER A 556 17.56 32.36 25.05
#